data_0dbb6c04154013fc2f0923337327c921
#
_entry.id   0dbb6c04154013fc2f0923337327c921
#
_cell.length_a   1.000
_cell.length_b   1.000
_cell.length_c   1.000
_cell.angle_alpha   90.00
_cell.angle_beta   90.00
_cell.angle_gamma   90.00
#
_symmetry.space_group_name_H-M   'P 1'
#
loop_
_entity.id
_entity.type
_entity.pdbx_description
1 polymer ?
#
loop_
_entity_poly.entity_id
_entity_poly.type
_entity_poly.pdbx_seq_one_letter_code
_entity_poly.pdbx_strand_id
1 'polypeptide(L)'
;YYEVAMSSYIDLKFINEVSARLSQFKKKGDYLFNFRCPHCGDSKKNKTKARAYLYRVKNDMFFKCHNCSEGQSFSNFLKFLDNKKYEQYLLERYKGSAPSTPQPKFTDFKPKFKEVNILDDLQPISDLNEDHPVKQYIIKRMIPKKYYSKLFLCNKFMAFVNKVKPNTFSHTKGEHPRLIIPFYDINEKIFGFQGRAFGKEQPKYLTIKLDENKQKVYGLDTVNLQEPLHIVEGPIDSMFLKNCLAAAGADLTIKVEPSNVTSVSYTHLRAHETWSY
;
A
#
# COMPACT_ATOMS: atom_id res chain seq x y z
N TYR A 1 16.23 -35.47 -4.85
CA TYR A 1 14.99 -35.93 -5.52
C TYR A 1 13.87 -36.29 -4.55
N TYR A 2 14.16 -36.84 -3.36
CA TYR A 2 13.15 -37.26 -2.37
C TYR A 2 12.46 -36.06 -1.66
N GLU A 3 13.18 -35.01 -1.34
CA GLU A 3 12.60 -33.83 -0.63
C GLU A 3 11.62 -33.04 -1.51
N VAL A 4 11.88 -32.95 -2.81
CA VAL A 4 11.01 -32.23 -3.76
C VAL A 4 9.66 -32.95 -3.97
N ALA A 5 9.66 -34.26 -3.90
CA ALA A 5 8.43 -35.05 -4.00
C ALA A 5 7.54 -34.93 -2.75
N MET A 6 8.14 -34.81 -1.56
CA MET A 6 7.41 -34.68 -0.30
C MET A 6 6.68 -33.35 -0.15
N SER A 7 7.30 -32.21 -0.56
CA SER A 7 6.66 -30.92 -0.41
C SER A 7 5.41 -30.78 -1.29
N SER A 8 5.47 -31.25 -2.54
CA SER A 8 4.32 -31.24 -3.46
C SER A 8 3.18 -32.16 -2.99
N TYR A 9 3.52 -33.29 -2.36
CA TYR A 9 2.53 -34.20 -1.80
C TYR A 9 1.76 -33.56 -0.63
N ILE A 10 2.47 -32.87 0.26
CA ILE A 10 1.85 -32.17 1.39
C ILE A 10 0.93 -31.04 0.88
N ASP A 11 1.38 -30.27 -0.11
CA ASP A 11 0.54 -29.23 -0.72
C ASP A 11 -0.79 -29.82 -1.26
N LEU A 12 -0.71 -30.91 -2.03
CA LEU A 12 -1.87 -31.58 -2.60
C LEU A 12 -2.81 -32.15 -1.52
N LYS A 13 -2.25 -32.71 -0.44
CA LYS A 13 -3.04 -33.19 0.71
C LYS A 13 -3.89 -32.05 1.28
N PHE A 14 -3.27 -30.91 1.62
CA PHE A 14 -3.99 -29.80 2.22
C PHE A 14 -4.93 -29.09 1.23
N ILE A 15 -4.63 -29.06 -0.08
CA ILE A 15 -5.57 -28.59 -1.10
C ILE A 15 -6.83 -29.44 -1.09
N ASN A 16 -6.69 -30.77 -1.03
CA ASN A 16 -7.85 -31.67 -0.98
C ASN A 16 -8.66 -31.48 0.32
N GLU A 17 -8.00 -31.29 1.45
CA GLU A 17 -8.69 -31.06 2.74
C GLU A 17 -9.51 -29.77 2.76
N VAL A 18 -9.04 -28.70 2.10
CA VAL A 18 -9.78 -27.43 2.04
C VAL A 18 -10.70 -27.30 0.83
N SER A 19 -10.68 -28.25 -0.08
CA SER A 19 -11.46 -28.22 -1.34
C SER A 19 -12.97 -28.06 -1.09
N ALA A 20 -13.51 -28.68 -0.03
CA ALA A 20 -14.93 -28.57 0.35
C ALA A 20 -15.35 -27.12 0.73
N ARG A 21 -14.41 -26.26 1.10
CA ARG A 21 -14.65 -24.83 1.40
C ARG A 21 -14.59 -23.94 0.16
N LEU A 22 -14.14 -24.48 -0.98
CA LEU A 22 -13.95 -23.74 -2.23
C LEU A 22 -15.12 -24.00 -3.18
N SER A 23 -16.00 -23.03 -3.35
CA SER A 23 -17.15 -23.13 -4.24
C SER A 23 -16.72 -23.41 -5.68
N GLN A 24 -17.41 -24.30 -6.38
CA GLN A 24 -17.12 -24.71 -7.77
C GLN A 24 -15.72 -25.30 -7.96
N PHE A 25 -15.17 -25.96 -6.93
CA PHE A 25 -13.86 -26.60 -7.01
C PHE A 25 -13.84 -27.71 -8.04
N LYS A 26 -12.86 -27.66 -8.95
CA LYS A 26 -12.64 -28.66 -10.02
C LYS A 26 -11.15 -28.92 -10.20
N LYS A 27 -10.76 -30.18 -10.17
CA LYS A 27 -9.42 -30.59 -10.59
C LYS A 27 -9.35 -30.57 -12.12
N LYS A 28 -8.43 -29.80 -12.68
CA LYS A 28 -8.19 -29.65 -14.14
C LYS A 28 -6.95 -30.39 -14.61
N GLY A 29 -6.07 -30.77 -13.70
CA GLY A 29 -4.83 -31.50 -13.94
C GLY A 29 -4.20 -31.91 -12.61
N ASP A 30 -3.05 -32.59 -12.65
CA ASP A 30 -2.42 -33.10 -11.41
C ASP A 30 -2.05 -31.99 -10.41
N TYR A 31 -1.66 -30.84 -10.94
CA TYR A 31 -1.29 -29.67 -10.15
C TYR A 31 -2.04 -28.41 -10.60
N LEU A 32 -3.27 -28.59 -11.12
CA LEU A 32 -4.10 -27.47 -11.58
C LEU A 32 -5.53 -27.64 -11.09
N PHE A 33 -5.97 -26.70 -10.28
CA PHE A 33 -7.32 -26.67 -9.70
C PHE A 33 -7.97 -25.33 -10.02
N ASN A 34 -9.25 -25.34 -10.32
CA ASN A 34 -10.05 -24.19 -10.63
C ASN A 34 -11.24 -24.10 -9.66
N PHE A 35 -11.54 -22.92 -9.16
CA PHE A 35 -12.63 -22.69 -8.22
C PHE A 35 -13.07 -21.23 -8.22
N ARG A 36 -14.16 -20.96 -7.54
CA ARG A 36 -14.66 -19.61 -7.34
C ARG A 36 -13.81 -18.89 -6.29
N CYS A 37 -13.33 -17.68 -6.61
CA CYS A 37 -12.42 -16.95 -5.75
C CYS A 37 -13.05 -16.61 -4.38
N PRO A 38 -12.46 -17.02 -3.26
CA PRO A 38 -12.97 -16.67 -1.94
C PRO A 38 -12.71 -15.22 -1.54
N HIS A 39 -11.75 -14.53 -2.17
CA HIS A 39 -11.47 -13.12 -1.90
C HIS A 39 -12.52 -12.20 -2.53
N CYS A 40 -12.81 -12.36 -3.82
CA CYS A 40 -13.70 -11.44 -4.53
C CYS A 40 -15.09 -12.03 -4.87
N GLY A 41 -15.31 -13.32 -4.62
CA GLY A 41 -16.55 -14.02 -4.97
C GLY A 41 -16.82 -14.09 -6.48
N ASP A 42 -15.81 -13.84 -7.34
CA ASP A 42 -15.93 -13.80 -8.80
C ASP A 42 -17.06 -12.86 -9.29
N SER A 43 -18.11 -13.37 -9.90
CA SER A 43 -19.20 -12.57 -10.44
C SER A 43 -20.43 -12.59 -9.51
N LYS A 44 -20.95 -11.40 -9.18
CA LYS A 44 -22.22 -11.28 -8.44
C LYS A 44 -23.42 -11.77 -9.25
N LYS A 45 -23.38 -11.55 -10.58
CA LYS A 45 -24.50 -11.92 -11.50
C LYS A 45 -24.48 -13.39 -11.90
N ASN A 46 -23.30 -14.01 -12.01
CA ASN A 46 -23.18 -15.40 -12.47
C ASN A 46 -22.44 -16.24 -11.42
N LYS A 47 -23.18 -17.06 -10.69
CA LYS A 47 -22.67 -17.91 -9.61
C LYS A 47 -21.87 -19.13 -10.09
N THR A 48 -21.90 -19.45 -11.38
CA THR A 48 -21.16 -20.59 -11.95
C THR A 48 -19.75 -20.21 -12.43
N LYS A 49 -19.43 -18.90 -12.51
CA LYS A 49 -18.09 -18.45 -12.91
C LYS A 49 -17.08 -18.75 -11.81
N ALA A 50 -15.98 -19.40 -12.22
CA ALA A 50 -14.84 -19.75 -11.37
C ALA A 50 -13.55 -19.34 -12.10
N ARG A 51 -12.89 -18.27 -11.62
CA ARG A 51 -11.71 -17.66 -12.24
C ARG A 51 -10.47 -17.66 -11.34
N ALA A 52 -10.56 -18.33 -10.21
CA ALA A 52 -9.42 -18.57 -9.34
C ALA A 52 -8.80 -19.95 -9.64
N TYR A 53 -7.48 -20.00 -9.51
CA TYR A 53 -6.71 -21.20 -9.77
C TYR A 53 -5.69 -21.43 -8.67
N LEU A 54 -5.43 -22.71 -8.35
CA LEU A 54 -4.22 -23.17 -7.71
C LEU A 54 -3.44 -23.95 -8.76
N TYR A 55 -2.16 -23.63 -8.93
CA TYR A 55 -1.29 -24.25 -9.92
C TYR A 55 0.15 -24.30 -9.42
N ARG A 56 0.92 -25.23 -9.98
CA ARG A 56 2.31 -25.44 -9.59
C ARG A 56 3.25 -24.45 -10.30
N VAL A 57 4.15 -23.85 -9.52
CA VAL A 57 5.28 -23.07 -10.03
C VAL A 57 6.54 -23.63 -9.39
N LYS A 58 7.40 -24.25 -10.18
CA LYS A 58 8.58 -25.02 -9.72
C LYS A 58 8.13 -26.11 -8.72
N ASN A 59 8.45 -25.96 -7.44
CA ASN A 59 8.19 -26.94 -6.38
C ASN A 59 7.06 -26.56 -5.43
N ASP A 60 6.43 -25.41 -5.65
CA ASP A 60 5.40 -24.84 -4.76
C ASP A 60 4.07 -24.63 -5.50
N MET A 61 2.98 -24.68 -4.75
CA MET A 61 1.66 -24.33 -5.25
C MET A 61 1.37 -22.85 -5.05
N PHE A 62 0.76 -22.22 -6.06
CA PHE A 62 0.40 -20.81 -6.07
C PHE A 62 -1.08 -20.62 -6.37
N PHE A 63 -1.68 -19.66 -5.67
CA PHE A 63 -3.02 -19.16 -5.92
C PHE A 63 -2.97 -17.93 -6.84
N LYS A 64 -3.88 -17.87 -7.81
CA LYS A 64 -4.12 -16.68 -8.64
C LYS A 64 -5.59 -16.58 -9.02
N CYS A 65 -6.15 -15.39 -8.87
CA CYS A 65 -7.47 -15.06 -9.39
C CYS A 65 -7.40 -14.12 -10.59
N HIS A 66 -8.00 -14.48 -11.71
CA HIS A 66 -8.06 -13.65 -12.91
C HIS A 66 -9.15 -12.56 -12.86
N ASN A 67 -9.97 -12.52 -11.81
CA ASN A 67 -11.00 -11.49 -11.65
C ASN A 67 -10.51 -10.31 -10.80
N CYS A 68 -9.89 -10.57 -9.65
CA CYS A 68 -9.38 -9.53 -8.75
C CYS A 68 -7.86 -9.38 -8.81
N SER A 69 -7.18 -10.17 -9.64
CA SER A 69 -5.72 -10.20 -9.80
C SER A 69 -4.95 -10.58 -8.54
N GLU A 70 -5.65 -11.01 -7.47
CA GLU A 70 -4.99 -11.51 -6.26
C GLU A 70 -4.14 -12.73 -6.57
N GLY A 71 -2.90 -12.73 -6.05
CA GLY A 71 -1.93 -13.81 -6.25
C GLY A 71 -1.03 -13.98 -5.03
N GLN A 72 -0.89 -15.24 -4.56
CA GLN A 72 -0.11 -15.55 -3.36
C GLN A 72 0.33 -17.02 -3.34
N SER A 73 1.29 -17.34 -2.46
CA SER A 73 1.67 -18.74 -2.22
C SER A 73 0.52 -19.54 -1.62
N PHE A 74 0.53 -20.87 -1.80
CA PHE A 74 -0.49 -21.74 -1.20
C PHE A 74 -0.52 -21.62 0.33
N SER A 75 0.62 -21.46 0.97
CA SER A 75 0.70 -21.29 2.43
C SER A 75 -0.09 -20.05 2.90
N ASN A 76 0.08 -18.91 2.22
CA ASN A 76 -0.66 -17.69 2.55
C ASN A 76 -2.15 -17.83 2.24
N PHE A 77 -2.48 -18.48 1.14
CA PHE A 77 -3.86 -18.77 0.78
C PHE A 77 -4.54 -19.70 1.79
N LEU A 78 -3.85 -20.73 2.28
CA LEU A 78 -4.33 -21.63 3.32
C LEU A 78 -4.55 -20.90 4.64
N LYS A 79 -3.63 -20.03 5.03
CA LYS A 79 -3.77 -19.17 6.21
C LYS A 79 -5.02 -18.29 6.14
N PHE A 80 -5.31 -17.74 4.98
CA PHE A 80 -6.52 -16.95 4.73
C PHE A 80 -7.80 -17.79 4.86
N LEU A 81 -7.80 -19.04 4.36
CA LEU A 81 -8.97 -19.92 4.40
C LEU A 81 -9.21 -20.53 5.79
N ASP A 82 -8.14 -20.98 6.45
CA ASP A 82 -8.20 -21.68 7.73
C ASP A 82 -6.85 -21.64 8.45
N ASN A 83 -6.74 -20.81 9.47
CA ASN A 83 -5.50 -20.67 10.24
C ASN A 83 -5.09 -21.97 10.98
N LYS A 84 -6.07 -22.77 11.45
CA LYS A 84 -5.75 -24.07 12.12
C LYS A 84 -5.14 -25.06 11.14
N LYS A 85 -5.68 -25.12 9.92
CA LYS A 85 -5.13 -25.97 8.84
C LYS A 85 -3.76 -25.47 8.38
N TYR A 86 -3.54 -24.17 8.38
CA TYR A 86 -2.23 -23.58 8.08
C TYR A 86 -1.16 -23.99 9.11
N GLU A 87 -1.49 -24.00 10.40
CA GLU A 87 -0.56 -24.45 11.45
C GLU A 87 -0.21 -25.94 11.29
N GLN A 88 -1.21 -26.79 11.00
CA GLN A 88 -0.99 -28.21 10.70
C GLN A 88 -0.11 -28.40 9.46
N TYR A 89 -0.37 -27.63 8.40
CA TYR A 89 0.43 -27.66 7.18
C TYR A 89 1.89 -27.30 7.44
N LEU A 90 2.17 -26.26 8.22
CA LEU A 90 3.54 -25.90 8.58
C LEU A 90 4.24 -27.02 9.35
N LEU A 91 3.55 -27.63 10.33
CA LEU A 91 4.10 -28.74 11.10
C LEU A 91 4.43 -29.94 10.19
N GLU A 92 3.57 -30.30 9.26
CA GLU A 92 3.82 -31.42 8.34
C GLU A 92 4.91 -31.10 7.32
N ARG A 93 4.91 -29.90 6.73
CA ARG A 93 5.86 -29.51 5.70
C ARG A 93 7.30 -29.44 6.23
N TYR A 94 7.48 -29.07 7.49
CA TYR A 94 8.79 -28.89 8.11
C TYR A 94 9.19 -30.00 9.09
N LYS A 95 8.34 -31.02 9.31
CA LYS A 95 8.66 -32.19 10.16
C LYS A 95 9.82 -33.07 9.64
N GLY A 96 10.18 -32.94 8.36
CA GLY A 96 11.30 -33.70 7.76
C GLY A 96 12.66 -33.01 7.83
N SER A 97 12.71 -31.78 8.31
CA SER A 97 13.93 -30.98 8.44
C SER A 97 14.31 -30.80 9.90
N ALA A 98 14.51 -31.93 10.62
CA ALA A 98 15.24 -31.86 11.88
C ALA A 98 16.74 -31.71 11.54
N PRO A 99 17.37 -30.56 11.74
CA PRO A 99 18.80 -30.42 11.55
C PRO A 99 19.50 -31.12 12.69
N SER A 100 20.28 -32.16 12.37
CA SER A 100 21.28 -32.79 13.26
C SER A 100 22.55 -31.93 13.35
N THR A 101 22.40 -30.63 13.46
CA THR A 101 23.50 -29.68 13.70
C THR A 101 23.08 -28.72 14.82
N PRO A 102 24.02 -28.36 15.74
CA PRO A 102 23.72 -27.46 16.83
C PRO A 102 23.16 -26.16 16.23
N GLN A 103 21.97 -25.78 16.70
CA GLN A 103 21.33 -24.54 16.28
C GLN A 103 22.34 -23.38 16.42
N PRO A 104 22.70 -22.70 15.35
CA PRO A 104 23.30 -21.41 15.52
C PRO A 104 22.30 -20.58 16.29
N LYS A 105 22.71 -19.98 17.41
CA LYS A 105 21.93 -18.96 18.08
C LYS A 105 21.59 -17.92 17.04
N PHE A 106 20.34 -17.92 16.57
CA PHE A 106 19.80 -16.82 15.78
C PHE A 106 19.77 -15.62 16.72
N THR A 107 20.89 -14.92 16.83
CA THR A 107 20.84 -13.51 17.08
C THR A 107 19.95 -12.97 15.96
N ASP A 108 18.91 -12.22 16.33
CA ASP A 108 17.95 -11.61 15.43
C ASP A 108 18.63 -10.97 14.20
N PHE A 109 19.05 -11.80 13.26
CA PHE A 109 19.44 -11.38 11.94
C PHE A 109 18.13 -11.20 11.18
N LYS A 110 17.41 -10.12 11.52
CA LYS A 110 16.52 -9.49 10.56
C LYS A 110 17.44 -9.09 9.41
N PRO A 111 17.37 -9.74 8.23
CA PRO A 111 18.04 -9.18 7.08
C PRO A 111 17.52 -7.75 7.02
N LYS A 112 18.36 -6.77 7.26
CA LYS A 112 18.10 -5.38 6.89
C LYS A 112 18.14 -5.42 5.35
N PHE A 113 17.03 -5.87 4.74
CA PHE A 113 16.73 -5.36 3.43
C PHE A 113 16.68 -3.85 3.67
N LYS A 114 17.63 -3.14 3.09
CA LYS A 114 17.57 -1.72 2.99
C LYS A 114 16.24 -1.49 2.28
N GLU A 115 15.17 -1.21 3.02
CA GLU A 115 13.94 -0.78 2.40
C GLU A 115 14.38 0.44 1.62
N VAL A 116 14.43 0.31 0.31
CA VAL A 116 14.77 1.42 -0.57
C VAL A 116 13.62 2.37 -0.37
N ASN A 117 13.86 3.39 0.46
CA ASN A 117 12.87 4.43 0.66
C ASN A 117 12.72 5.11 -0.70
N ILE A 118 11.54 5.04 -1.28
CA ILE A 118 11.27 5.62 -2.60
C ILE A 118 11.58 7.12 -2.67
N LEU A 119 11.75 7.78 -1.52
CA LEU A 119 12.06 9.20 -1.39
C LEU A 119 13.58 9.48 -1.38
N ASP A 120 14.44 8.44 -1.31
CA ASP A 120 15.92 8.62 -1.24
C ASP A 120 16.50 9.34 -2.48
N ASP A 121 15.81 9.25 -3.62
CA ASP A 121 16.20 9.96 -4.84
C ASP A 121 15.68 11.40 -4.90
N LEU A 122 14.93 11.85 -3.92
CA LEU A 122 14.32 13.18 -3.87
C LEU A 122 15.06 14.08 -2.88
N GLN A 123 15.09 15.37 -3.16
CA GLN A 123 15.72 16.34 -2.29
C GLN A 123 14.71 16.91 -1.29
N PRO A 124 14.94 16.75 0.05
CA PRO A 124 14.11 17.39 1.06
C PRO A 124 14.12 18.92 0.93
N ILE A 125 13.02 19.57 1.22
CA ILE A 125 12.94 21.04 1.21
C ILE A 125 13.87 21.66 2.25
N SER A 126 14.15 20.96 3.35
CA SER A 126 15.16 21.39 4.35
C SER A 126 16.53 21.65 3.74
N ASP A 127 16.93 20.85 2.75
CA ASP A 127 18.27 20.81 2.17
C ASP A 127 18.46 21.80 0.99
N LEU A 128 17.38 22.47 0.60
CA LEU A 128 17.44 23.52 -0.40
C LEU A 128 18.01 24.82 0.21
N ASN A 129 18.76 25.55 -0.61
CA ASN A 129 19.21 26.89 -0.24
C ASN A 129 18.03 27.83 0.03
N GLU A 130 18.22 28.82 0.91
CA GLU A 130 17.14 29.75 1.27
C GLU A 130 16.60 30.54 0.07
N ASP A 131 17.44 30.87 -0.90
CA ASP A 131 17.09 31.60 -2.13
C ASP A 131 16.48 30.70 -3.23
N HIS A 132 16.44 29.38 -3.02
CA HIS A 132 15.89 28.46 -4.00
C HIS A 132 14.40 28.75 -4.23
N PRO A 133 13.92 28.90 -5.50
CA PRO A 133 12.54 29.33 -5.82
C PRO A 133 11.47 28.46 -5.13
N VAL A 134 11.69 27.15 -5.04
CA VAL A 134 10.78 26.24 -4.36
C VAL A 134 10.74 26.47 -2.86
N LYS A 135 11.89 26.72 -2.22
CA LYS A 135 11.94 27.02 -0.79
C LYS A 135 11.28 28.36 -0.49
N GLN A 136 11.53 29.37 -1.31
CA GLN A 136 10.83 30.66 -1.23
C GLN A 136 9.30 30.52 -1.39
N TYR A 137 8.87 29.66 -2.29
CA TYR A 137 7.45 29.33 -2.42
C TYR A 137 6.86 28.74 -1.12
N ILE A 138 7.57 27.81 -0.46
CA ILE A 138 7.16 27.18 0.81
C ILE A 138 7.11 28.22 1.94
N ILE A 139 8.14 29.10 2.02
CA ILE A 139 8.20 30.20 2.98
C ILE A 139 7.04 31.19 2.77
N LYS A 140 6.81 31.61 1.52
CA LYS A 140 5.70 32.53 1.17
C LYS A 140 4.33 31.96 1.56
N ARG A 141 4.16 30.64 1.48
CA ARG A 141 2.95 29.96 1.94
C ARG A 141 2.89 29.75 3.44
N MET A 142 3.88 30.20 4.19
CA MET A 142 4.00 30.09 5.65
C MET A 142 3.90 28.63 6.15
N ILE A 143 4.30 27.65 5.34
CA ILE A 143 4.31 26.24 5.77
C ILE A 143 5.26 26.11 6.97
N PRO A 144 4.85 25.48 8.08
CA PRO A 144 5.67 25.39 9.28
C PRO A 144 6.98 24.64 9.03
N LYS A 145 8.10 25.16 9.53
CA LYS A 145 9.46 24.61 9.31
C LYS A 145 9.61 23.14 9.68
N LYS A 146 8.82 22.66 10.65
CA LYS A 146 8.81 21.24 11.06
C LYS A 146 8.46 20.25 9.93
N TYR A 147 7.84 20.73 8.84
CA TYR A 147 7.50 19.91 7.68
C TYR A 147 8.54 19.93 6.57
N TYR A 148 9.55 20.80 6.62
CA TYR A 148 10.54 20.95 5.54
C TYR A 148 11.33 19.66 5.26
N SER A 149 11.65 18.88 6.27
CA SER A 149 12.29 17.57 6.14
C SER A 149 11.36 16.46 5.66
N LYS A 150 10.03 16.68 5.73
CA LYS A 150 8.99 15.73 5.30
C LYS A 150 8.41 16.06 3.93
N LEU A 151 8.84 17.14 3.31
CA LEU A 151 8.44 17.59 1.98
C LEU A 151 9.63 17.52 1.04
N PHE A 152 9.41 17.10 -0.21
CA PHE A 152 10.50 16.84 -1.14
C PHE A 152 10.28 17.57 -2.48
N LEU A 153 11.37 17.99 -3.09
CA LEU A 153 11.38 18.46 -4.46
C LEU A 153 11.59 17.29 -5.42
N CYS A 154 10.68 17.14 -6.36
CA CYS A 154 10.83 16.21 -7.47
C CYS A 154 10.89 17.00 -8.79
N ASN A 155 12.06 17.02 -9.42
CA ASN A 155 12.27 17.78 -10.67
C ASN A 155 11.63 17.10 -11.89
N LYS A 156 11.59 15.74 -11.89
CA LYS A 156 11.03 14.94 -12.98
C LYS A 156 9.92 14.05 -12.44
N PHE A 157 8.74 14.61 -12.27
CA PHE A 157 7.64 13.96 -11.57
C PHE A 157 7.11 12.70 -12.27
N MET A 158 6.89 12.75 -13.59
CA MET A 158 6.33 11.61 -14.33
C MET A 158 7.33 10.44 -14.37
N ALA A 159 8.62 10.74 -14.58
CA ALA A 159 9.67 9.74 -14.55
C ALA A 159 9.80 9.10 -13.15
N PHE A 160 9.76 9.91 -12.10
CA PHE A 160 9.76 9.43 -10.71
C PHE A 160 8.55 8.52 -10.43
N VAL A 161 7.35 8.95 -10.81
CA VAL A 161 6.13 8.15 -10.63
C VAL A 161 6.24 6.82 -11.38
N ASN A 162 6.67 6.82 -12.65
CA ASN A 162 6.83 5.58 -13.41
C ASN A 162 7.91 4.65 -12.84
N LYS A 163 8.93 5.19 -12.13
CA LYS A 163 9.93 4.40 -11.42
C LYS A 163 9.30 3.65 -10.24
N VAL A 164 8.44 4.30 -9.45
CA VAL A 164 7.83 3.72 -8.23
C VAL A 164 6.52 2.98 -8.51
N LYS A 165 5.81 3.36 -9.56
CA LYS A 165 4.56 2.75 -10.03
C LYS A 165 4.57 2.68 -11.57
N PRO A 166 5.15 1.62 -12.14
CA PRO A 166 5.31 1.48 -13.59
C PRO A 166 3.99 1.66 -14.37
N ASN A 167 4.10 2.21 -15.57
CA ASN A 167 2.99 2.42 -16.51
C ASN A 167 1.88 3.38 -16.00
N THR A 168 2.19 4.27 -15.05
CA THR A 168 1.23 5.29 -14.61
C THR A 168 1.08 6.38 -15.66
N PHE A 169 2.18 6.82 -16.27
CA PHE A 169 2.18 7.76 -17.38
C PHE A 169 2.68 7.09 -18.66
N SER A 170 1.94 7.23 -19.75
CA SER A 170 2.29 6.66 -21.06
C SER A 170 3.51 7.34 -21.71
N HIS A 171 3.81 8.56 -21.31
CA HIS A 171 4.95 9.36 -21.78
C HIS A 171 5.37 10.38 -20.71
N THR A 172 6.60 10.86 -20.82
CA THR A 172 7.18 11.88 -19.93
C THR A 172 7.32 13.25 -20.61
N LYS A 173 6.60 13.47 -21.74
CA LYS A 173 6.55 14.79 -22.38
C LYS A 173 5.82 15.77 -21.48
N GLY A 174 6.39 16.98 -21.29
CA GLY A 174 5.83 17.98 -20.37
C GLY A 174 6.21 17.79 -18.92
N GLU A 175 7.36 17.13 -18.65
CA GLU A 175 7.94 17.03 -17.30
C GLU A 175 8.06 18.43 -16.66
N HIS A 176 7.67 18.51 -15.42
CA HIS A 176 7.80 19.72 -14.62
C HIS A 176 8.00 19.38 -13.14
N PRO A 177 8.64 20.26 -12.38
CA PRO A 177 8.88 20.01 -10.97
C PRO A 177 7.58 20.03 -10.16
N ARG A 178 7.52 19.15 -9.15
CA ARG A 178 6.43 19.11 -8.17
C ARG A 178 6.95 18.99 -6.76
N LEU A 179 6.21 19.56 -5.83
CA LEU A 179 6.34 19.27 -4.41
C LEU A 179 5.73 17.91 -4.12
N ILE A 180 6.49 17.01 -3.53
CA ILE A 180 6.02 15.71 -3.06
C ILE A 180 5.65 15.80 -1.59
N ILE A 181 4.44 15.39 -1.29
CA ILE A 181 3.88 15.28 0.06
C ILE A 181 3.61 13.80 0.30
N PRO A 182 4.49 13.07 1.02
CA PRO A 182 4.33 11.64 1.28
C PRO A 182 3.16 11.35 2.21
N PHE A 183 2.49 10.23 2.03
CA PHE A 183 1.44 9.71 2.90
C PHE A 183 1.95 8.47 3.62
N TYR A 184 2.02 8.54 4.94
CA TYR A 184 2.45 7.46 5.80
C TYR A 184 1.26 6.87 6.55
N ASP A 185 1.32 5.57 6.81
CA ASP A 185 0.38 4.90 7.69
C ASP A 185 0.82 5.01 9.17
N ILE A 186 0.04 4.43 10.07
CA ILE A 186 0.30 4.43 11.52
C ILE A 186 1.63 3.74 11.91
N ASN A 187 2.24 2.97 11.00
CA ASN A 187 3.54 2.33 11.18
C ASN A 187 4.65 3.08 10.43
N GLU A 188 4.43 4.34 10.07
CA GLU A 188 5.36 5.19 9.31
C GLU A 188 5.75 4.62 7.94
N LYS A 189 4.98 3.66 7.40
CA LYS A 189 5.20 3.11 6.07
C LYS A 189 4.51 3.95 5.02
N ILE A 190 5.27 4.37 4.00
CA ILE A 190 4.72 5.14 2.87
C ILE A 190 3.77 4.27 2.04
N PHE A 191 2.56 4.76 1.78
CA PHE A 191 1.55 4.08 0.97
C PHE A 191 1.05 4.92 -0.22
N GLY A 192 1.52 6.14 -0.32
CA GLY A 192 1.20 7.05 -1.42
C GLY A 192 1.85 8.39 -1.23
N PHE A 193 1.60 9.28 -2.16
CA PHE A 193 2.05 10.67 -2.07
C PHE A 193 1.20 11.56 -2.98
N GLN A 194 1.20 12.86 -2.69
CA GLN A 194 0.62 13.87 -3.56
C GLN A 194 1.72 14.73 -4.18
N GLY A 195 1.67 14.89 -5.51
CA GLY A 195 2.53 15.79 -6.26
C GLY A 195 1.81 17.10 -6.56
N ARG A 196 2.27 18.23 -6.00
CA ARG A 196 1.73 19.55 -6.23
C ARG A 196 2.58 20.34 -7.21
N ALA A 197 1.98 20.85 -8.27
CA ALA A 197 2.64 21.74 -9.24
C ALA A 197 2.93 23.12 -8.61
N PHE A 198 4.04 23.74 -8.98
CA PHE A 198 4.41 25.08 -8.51
C PHE A 198 3.81 26.20 -9.39
N GLY A 199 3.62 25.94 -10.67
CA GLY A 199 3.14 26.89 -11.65
C GLY A 199 1.65 26.69 -12.02
N LYS A 200 1.35 26.90 -13.30
CA LYS A 200 0.00 26.80 -13.90
C LYS A 200 -0.33 25.41 -14.45
N GLU A 201 0.56 24.45 -14.27
CA GLU A 201 0.44 23.08 -14.78
C GLU A 201 -0.80 22.38 -14.19
N GLN A 202 -1.51 21.69 -15.07
CA GLN A 202 -2.72 20.95 -14.72
C GLN A 202 -2.47 19.43 -14.78
N PRO A 203 -3.10 18.65 -13.92
CA PRO A 203 -3.80 19.08 -12.70
C PRO A 203 -2.82 19.60 -11.64
N LYS A 204 -3.26 20.60 -10.87
CA LYS A 204 -2.45 21.23 -9.84
C LYS A 204 -1.99 20.24 -8.77
N TYR A 205 -2.83 19.27 -8.43
CA TYR A 205 -2.55 18.19 -7.49
C TYR A 205 -2.77 16.85 -8.16
N LEU A 206 -1.82 15.94 -7.98
CA LEU A 206 -1.89 14.54 -8.44
C LEU A 206 -1.58 13.63 -7.27
N THR A 207 -2.53 12.80 -6.88
CA THR A 207 -2.33 11.81 -5.80
C THR A 207 -2.04 10.45 -6.40
N ILE A 208 -0.90 9.88 -6.04
CA ILE A 208 -0.42 8.56 -6.46
C ILE A 208 -0.53 7.60 -5.27
N LYS A 209 -1.29 6.54 -5.43
CA LYS A 209 -1.37 5.44 -4.46
C LYS A 209 -0.35 4.37 -4.82
N LEU A 210 0.43 3.95 -3.86
CA LEU A 210 1.34 2.80 -3.95
C LEU A 210 0.63 1.52 -3.47
N ASP A 211 -0.29 1.67 -2.48
CA ASP A 211 -1.18 0.62 -2.02
C ASP A 211 -2.62 0.98 -2.37
N GLU A 212 -3.22 0.24 -3.31
CA GLU A 212 -4.59 0.50 -3.79
C GLU A 212 -5.66 0.25 -2.72
N ASN A 213 -5.35 -0.53 -1.69
CA ASN A 213 -6.30 -0.84 -0.63
C ASN A 213 -6.41 0.27 0.43
N LYS A 214 -5.44 1.20 0.47
CA LYS A 214 -5.45 2.31 1.42
C LYS A 214 -6.21 3.52 0.89
N GLN A 215 -6.87 4.24 1.78
CA GLN A 215 -7.53 5.51 1.46
C GLN A 215 -6.51 6.61 1.23
N LYS A 216 -6.87 7.63 0.45
CA LYS A 216 -6.03 8.82 0.19
C LYS A 216 -6.11 9.78 1.37
N VAL A 217 -5.56 9.39 2.49
CA VAL A 217 -5.57 10.18 3.74
C VAL A 217 -4.14 10.53 4.14
N TYR A 218 -3.88 11.81 4.35
CA TYR A 218 -2.63 12.33 4.87
C TYR A 218 -2.73 12.56 6.38
N GLY A 219 -1.63 12.31 7.11
CA GLY A 219 -1.51 12.61 8.54
C GLY A 219 -1.78 11.44 9.48
N LEU A 220 -1.97 10.21 8.96
CA LEU A 220 -2.22 9.03 9.78
C LEU A 220 -1.03 8.67 10.71
N ASP A 221 0.18 9.08 10.35
CA ASP A 221 1.41 8.88 11.11
C ASP A 221 1.52 9.83 12.34
N THR A 222 0.74 10.90 12.36
CA THR A 222 0.87 11.97 13.37
C THR A 222 -0.40 12.22 14.18
N VAL A 223 -1.51 11.61 13.80
CA VAL A 223 -2.81 11.85 14.44
C VAL A 223 -2.95 11.08 15.75
N ASN A 224 -3.51 11.75 16.76
CA ASN A 224 -3.95 11.14 18.01
C ASN A 224 -5.47 11.02 18.01
N LEU A 225 -6.01 9.81 17.87
CA LEU A 225 -7.44 9.55 17.81
C LEU A 225 -8.17 9.74 19.16
N GLN A 226 -7.44 9.99 20.24
CA GLN A 226 -8.01 10.26 21.58
C GLN A 226 -8.24 11.76 21.82
N GLU A 227 -7.74 12.61 20.91
CA GLU A 227 -7.93 14.06 20.98
C GLU A 227 -8.91 14.54 19.88
N PRO A 228 -9.49 15.75 20.03
CA PRO A 228 -10.31 16.35 18.98
C PRO A 228 -9.57 16.34 17.64
N LEU A 229 -10.21 15.77 16.62
CA LEU A 229 -9.64 15.57 15.31
C LEU A 229 -10.23 16.56 14.31
N HIS A 230 -9.35 17.27 13.60
CA HIS A 230 -9.73 18.11 12.46
C HIS A 230 -9.60 17.32 11.16
N ILE A 231 -10.53 17.51 10.23
CA ILE A 231 -10.46 16.93 8.88
C ILE A 231 -10.57 18.07 7.89
N VAL A 232 -9.60 18.14 6.97
CA VAL A 232 -9.54 19.14 5.89
C VAL A 232 -9.39 18.45 4.53
N GLU A 233 -9.60 19.21 3.45
CA GLU A 233 -9.49 18.67 2.08
C GLU A 233 -8.03 18.45 1.66
N GLY A 234 -7.15 19.42 1.95
CA GLY A 234 -5.79 19.45 1.43
C GLY A 234 -4.71 19.10 2.46
N PRO A 235 -3.69 18.27 2.08
CA PRO A 235 -2.57 17.99 2.96
C PRO A 235 -1.82 19.24 3.44
N ILE A 236 -1.68 20.28 2.60
CA ILE A 236 -1.03 21.53 3.01
C ILE A 236 -1.83 22.23 4.09
N ASP A 237 -3.16 22.24 3.98
CA ASP A 237 -4.03 22.93 4.93
C ASP A 237 -3.98 22.25 6.31
N SER A 238 -3.84 20.93 6.34
CA SER A 238 -3.67 20.19 7.59
C SER A 238 -2.39 20.52 8.34
N MET A 239 -1.36 21.01 7.66
CA MET A 239 -0.06 21.35 8.29
C MET A 239 -0.16 22.57 9.24
N PHE A 240 -1.22 23.35 9.14
CA PHE A 240 -1.48 24.53 10.00
C PHE A 240 -2.29 24.18 11.24
N LEU A 241 -2.84 22.98 11.31
CA LEU A 241 -3.69 22.55 12.41
C LEU A 241 -2.98 21.52 13.29
N LYS A 242 -3.38 21.46 14.55
CA LYS A 242 -3.00 20.36 15.43
C LYS A 242 -3.96 19.21 15.19
N ASN A 243 -3.46 17.97 15.33
CA ASN A 243 -4.26 16.76 15.26
C ASN A 243 -5.23 16.76 14.07
N CYS A 244 -4.68 16.74 12.85
CA CYS A 244 -5.43 16.94 11.62
C CYS A 244 -5.15 15.87 10.58
N LEU A 245 -6.21 15.35 9.96
CA LEU A 245 -6.16 14.52 8.76
C LEU A 245 -6.56 15.32 7.53
N ALA A 246 -6.01 14.97 6.37
CA ALA A 246 -6.47 15.51 5.11
C ALA A 246 -6.94 14.41 4.15
N ALA A 247 -8.13 14.60 3.57
CA ALA A 247 -8.67 13.75 2.51
C ALA A 247 -8.11 14.21 1.17
N ALA A 248 -6.96 13.71 0.76
CA ALA A 248 -6.25 14.13 -0.46
C ALA A 248 -6.98 13.74 -1.77
N GLY A 249 -8.26 14.05 -1.87
CA GLY A 249 -9.15 13.77 -3.00
C GLY A 249 -10.54 14.36 -2.79
N ALA A 250 -11.39 14.27 -3.81
CA ALA A 250 -12.76 14.82 -3.77
C ALA A 250 -13.71 14.05 -2.82
N ASP A 251 -13.34 12.84 -2.41
CA ASP A 251 -14.12 12.03 -1.49
C ASP A 251 -13.64 12.26 -0.06
N LEU A 252 -14.41 13.01 0.70
CA LEU A 252 -14.15 13.35 2.11
C LEU A 252 -14.54 12.24 3.09
N THR A 253 -14.95 11.08 2.59
CA THR A 253 -15.34 9.95 3.45
C THR A 253 -14.07 9.28 4.01
N ILE A 254 -13.54 9.82 5.10
CA ILE A 254 -12.48 9.17 5.86
C ILE A 254 -13.13 8.14 6.78
N LYS A 255 -12.89 6.85 6.50
CA LYS A 255 -13.25 5.77 7.42
C LYS A 255 -12.16 5.67 8.50
N VAL A 256 -12.34 6.42 9.57
CA VAL A 256 -11.62 6.19 10.82
C VAL A 256 -12.57 5.38 11.68
N GLU A 257 -12.16 4.21 12.15
CA GLU A 257 -12.95 3.49 13.15
C GLU A 257 -12.93 4.28 14.45
N PRO A 258 -14.08 4.81 14.88
CA PRO A 258 -14.12 5.71 16.03
C PRO A 258 -14.19 4.91 17.32
N SER A 259 -13.09 4.67 17.99
CA SER A 259 -13.20 4.33 19.40
C SER A 259 -13.51 5.55 20.27
N ASN A 260 -13.24 6.78 19.84
CA ASN A 260 -13.50 8.03 20.61
C ASN A 260 -13.49 9.31 19.75
N VAL A 261 -14.24 9.40 18.66
CA VAL A 261 -14.38 10.67 17.93
C VAL A 261 -15.44 11.53 18.63
N THR A 262 -15.03 12.51 19.43
CA THR A 262 -15.96 13.39 20.17
C THR A 262 -16.51 14.55 19.33
N SER A 263 -15.89 14.94 18.24
CA SER A 263 -16.50 15.78 17.20
C SER A 263 -15.59 15.89 15.97
N VAL A 264 -16.15 15.67 14.80
CA VAL A 264 -15.54 16.06 13.53
C VAL A 264 -16.09 17.43 13.19
N SER A 265 -15.28 18.47 13.30
CA SER A 265 -15.66 19.80 12.85
C SER A 265 -15.20 19.99 11.41
N TYR A 266 -16.15 20.03 10.49
CA TYR A 266 -15.92 20.37 9.09
C TYR A 266 -15.94 21.89 8.94
N THR A 267 -14.79 22.51 8.76
CA THR A 267 -14.71 23.93 8.39
C THR A 267 -14.25 24.05 6.94
N HIS A 268 -15.17 24.46 6.09
CA HIS A 268 -14.87 24.87 4.72
C HIS A 268 -14.18 26.23 4.77
N LEU A 269 -12.87 26.25 4.98
CA LEU A 269 -12.08 27.46 4.82
C LEU A 269 -11.88 27.68 3.31
N ARG A 270 -12.88 28.31 2.65
CA ARG A 270 -12.60 29.03 1.43
C ARG A 270 -11.69 30.20 1.82
N ALA A 271 -10.43 30.11 1.44
CA ALA A 271 -9.59 31.30 1.38
C ALA A 271 -10.30 32.29 0.44
N HIS A 272 -10.84 33.34 1.00
CA HIS A 272 -11.23 34.49 0.22
C HIS A 272 -9.96 35.04 -0.43
N GLU A 273 -9.78 34.75 -1.71
CA GLU A 273 -8.90 35.53 -2.55
C GLU A 273 -9.54 36.93 -2.64
N THR A 274 -9.14 37.80 -1.73
CA THR A 274 -9.39 39.23 -1.89
C THR A 274 -8.55 39.69 -3.06
N TRP A 275 -9.20 39.83 -4.20
CA TRP A 275 -8.72 40.65 -5.30
C TRP A 275 -8.74 42.10 -4.84
N SER A 276 -7.60 42.65 -4.51
CA SER A 276 -7.43 44.12 -4.49
C SER A 276 -6.86 44.53 -5.85
N TYR A 277 -7.53 45.49 -6.43
CA TYR A 277 -7.21 46.16 -7.68
C TYR A 277 -5.80 46.75 -7.68
#